data_9796c753ed72d6ed5637e1ea5255f42d
#
_entry.id   9796c753ed72d6ed5637e1ea5255f42d
#
_cell.length_a   1.000
_cell.length_b   1.000
_cell.length_c   1.000
_cell.angle_alpha   90.00
_cell.angle_beta   90.00
_cell.angle_gamma   90.00
#
_symmetry.space_group_name_H-M   'P 1'
#
loop_
_entity.id
_entity.type
_entity.pdbx_description
1 polymer ?
#
loop_
_entity_poly.entity_id
_entity_poly.type
_entity_poly.pdbx_seq_one_letter_code
_entity_poly.pdbx_strand_id
1 'polypeptide(L)'
;DFSKNAETKPDNIAIVDGENGNKITYAELKEKAMEMAFLLESSGVKERDLVTITLNRGVSQIVGTLGILIAGAGYVPVGTNQPLKRAETIYKRGNIKYVVTSRTLVDKIEFPKDVKIIYTEDIQICKSIDKSKAKSDYTAYVIFTSGSTGEPKGVVIKHANACNTIVDINSRYK
;
A
#
# COMPACT_ATOMS: atom_id res chain seq x y z
N ASP A 1 4.31 -16.30 1.25
CA ASP A 1 3.78 -15.85 -0.03
C ASP A 1 2.26 -15.70 0.06
N PHE A 2 1.78 -14.45 0.04
CA PHE A 2 0.37 -14.08 0.24
C PHE A 2 -0.56 -14.78 -0.77
N SER A 3 -0.26 -14.69 -2.08
CA SER A 3 -1.10 -15.30 -3.13
C SER A 3 -1.22 -16.80 -2.96
N LYS A 4 -0.10 -17.48 -2.65
CA LYS A 4 -0.08 -18.92 -2.40
C LYS A 4 -0.95 -19.30 -1.18
N ASN A 5 -0.85 -18.53 -0.09
CA ASN A 5 -1.67 -18.77 1.09
C ASN A 5 -3.16 -18.56 0.79
N ALA A 6 -3.52 -17.53 0.02
CA ALA A 6 -4.90 -17.29 -0.38
C ALA A 6 -5.48 -18.41 -1.28
N GLU A 7 -4.63 -19.13 -2.01
CA GLU A 7 -5.05 -20.29 -2.83
C GLU A 7 -5.10 -21.60 -2.05
N THR A 8 -4.11 -21.83 -1.17
CA THR A 8 -3.94 -23.11 -0.48
C THR A 8 -4.59 -23.17 0.90
N LYS A 9 -4.85 -22.01 1.51
CA LYS A 9 -5.40 -21.86 2.87
C LYS A 9 -6.37 -20.69 2.94
N PRO A 10 -7.40 -20.62 2.06
CA PRO A 10 -8.28 -19.45 1.93
C PRO A 10 -8.98 -19.07 3.23
N ASP A 11 -9.42 -20.05 4.01
CA ASP A 11 -10.20 -19.85 5.24
C ASP A 11 -9.34 -19.55 6.49
N ASN A 12 -7.99 -19.65 6.37
CA ASN A 12 -7.11 -19.30 7.47
C ASN A 12 -7.14 -17.80 7.73
N ILE A 13 -7.03 -17.41 9.00
CA ILE A 13 -6.98 -16.01 9.40
C ILE A 13 -5.66 -15.40 8.90
N ALA A 14 -5.77 -14.34 8.09
CA ALA A 14 -4.65 -13.57 7.58
C ALA A 14 -4.32 -12.38 8.48
N ILE A 15 -5.35 -11.72 9.04
CA ILE A 15 -5.21 -10.55 9.89
C ILE A 15 -6.14 -10.68 11.10
N VAL A 16 -5.63 -10.28 12.26
CA VAL A 16 -6.43 -10.00 13.46
C VAL A 16 -6.25 -8.51 13.75
N ASP A 17 -7.35 -7.77 13.74
CA ASP A 17 -7.35 -6.37 14.11
C ASP A 17 -7.22 -6.23 15.63
N GLY A 18 -6.15 -5.59 16.07
CA GLY A 18 -5.84 -5.45 17.51
C GLY A 18 -6.75 -4.49 18.25
N GLU A 19 -7.48 -3.60 17.58
CA GLU A 19 -8.35 -2.61 18.20
C GLU A 19 -9.75 -3.17 18.48
N ASN A 20 -10.31 -3.92 17.54
CA ASN A 20 -11.69 -4.40 17.60
C ASN A 20 -11.83 -5.93 17.59
N GLY A 21 -10.71 -6.65 17.48
CA GLY A 21 -10.68 -8.12 17.43
C GLY A 21 -11.21 -8.73 16.13
N ASN A 22 -11.56 -7.93 15.12
CA ASN A 22 -12.05 -8.43 13.85
C ASN A 22 -10.98 -9.29 13.17
N LYS A 23 -11.44 -10.37 12.56
CA LYS A 23 -10.57 -11.31 11.83
C LYS A 23 -10.95 -11.27 10.36
N ILE A 24 -9.93 -11.34 9.51
CA ILE A 24 -10.11 -11.42 8.05
C ILE A 24 -9.28 -12.61 7.53
N THR A 25 -9.90 -13.42 6.69
CA THR A 25 -9.26 -14.60 6.09
C THR A 25 -8.33 -14.21 4.93
N TYR A 26 -7.51 -15.15 4.45
CA TYR A 26 -6.69 -14.93 3.26
C TYR A 26 -7.55 -14.73 2.01
N ALA A 27 -8.70 -15.42 1.89
CA ALA A 27 -9.62 -15.25 0.77
C ALA A 27 -10.20 -13.82 0.75
N GLU A 28 -10.78 -13.38 1.87
CA GLU A 28 -11.35 -12.02 2.00
C GLU A 28 -10.32 -10.93 1.80
N LEU A 29 -9.08 -11.11 2.31
CA LEU A 29 -8.01 -10.16 2.11
C LEU A 29 -7.61 -10.06 0.63
N LYS A 30 -7.54 -11.21 -0.07
CA LYS A 30 -7.24 -11.26 -1.51
C LYS A 30 -8.31 -10.54 -2.31
N GLU A 31 -9.58 -10.81 -2.05
CA GLU A 31 -10.72 -10.17 -2.71
C GLU A 31 -10.65 -8.65 -2.54
N LYS A 32 -10.58 -8.16 -1.31
CA LYS A 32 -10.49 -6.72 -1.03
C LYS A 32 -9.25 -6.05 -1.66
N ALA A 33 -8.12 -6.75 -1.70
CA ALA A 33 -6.90 -6.22 -2.33
C ALA A 33 -7.04 -6.13 -3.86
N MET A 34 -7.72 -7.09 -4.50
CA MET A 34 -8.01 -7.07 -5.94
C MET A 34 -9.02 -5.99 -6.30
N GLU A 35 -10.06 -5.78 -5.47
CA GLU A 35 -11.01 -4.67 -5.61
C GLU A 35 -10.32 -3.31 -5.47
N MET A 36 -9.43 -3.17 -4.49
CA MET A 36 -8.62 -1.96 -4.31
C MET A 36 -7.71 -1.70 -5.51
N ALA A 37 -7.11 -2.73 -6.08
CA ALA A 37 -6.30 -2.59 -7.29
C ALA A 37 -7.15 -2.11 -8.49
N PHE A 38 -8.36 -2.62 -8.63
CA PHE A 38 -9.32 -2.14 -9.65
C PHE A 38 -9.66 -0.66 -9.44
N LEU A 39 -9.91 -0.24 -8.20
CA LEU A 39 -10.20 1.15 -7.86
C LEU A 39 -9.02 2.07 -8.22
N LEU A 40 -7.79 1.64 -7.93
CA LEU A 40 -6.57 2.37 -8.28
C LEU A 40 -6.43 2.54 -9.79
N GLU A 41 -6.59 1.47 -10.58
CA GLU A 41 -6.50 1.51 -12.04
C GLU A 41 -7.59 2.39 -12.65
N SER A 42 -8.84 2.25 -12.21
CA SER A 42 -9.95 3.09 -12.67
C SER A 42 -9.79 4.55 -12.26
N SER A 43 -9.01 4.82 -11.22
CA SER A 43 -8.63 6.17 -10.80
C SER A 43 -7.48 6.76 -11.63
N GLY A 44 -6.85 5.98 -12.50
CA GLY A 44 -5.78 6.41 -13.41
C GLY A 44 -4.38 6.03 -12.97
N VAL A 45 -4.21 5.28 -11.88
CA VAL A 45 -2.92 4.72 -11.45
C VAL A 45 -2.42 3.73 -12.50
N LYS A 46 -1.16 3.84 -12.88
CA LYS A 46 -0.50 2.99 -13.87
C LYS A 46 0.59 2.14 -13.23
N GLU A 47 0.99 1.08 -13.94
CA GLU A 47 2.16 0.30 -13.56
C GLU A 47 3.37 1.22 -13.35
N ARG A 48 4.14 0.94 -12.28
CA ARG A 48 5.33 1.69 -11.84
C ARG A 48 5.07 3.07 -11.26
N ASP A 49 3.83 3.54 -11.19
CA ASP A 49 3.53 4.76 -10.43
C ASP A 49 3.89 4.57 -8.96
N LEU A 50 4.18 5.69 -8.28
CA LEU A 50 4.26 5.72 -6.83
C LEU A 50 2.95 6.27 -6.26
N VAL A 51 2.41 5.55 -5.29
CA VAL A 51 1.16 5.90 -4.60
C VAL A 51 1.45 6.03 -3.11
N THR A 52 1.13 7.17 -2.49
CA THR A 52 1.25 7.26 -1.03
C THR A 52 0.11 6.50 -0.36
N ILE A 53 0.44 5.92 0.79
CA ILE A 53 -0.55 5.35 1.69
C ILE A 53 -0.49 6.09 3.02
N THR A 54 -1.61 6.76 3.37
CA THR A 54 -1.77 7.55 4.59
C THR A 54 -3.00 7.05 5.31
N LEU A 55 -2.82 6.01 6.11
CA LEU A 55 -3.86 5.31 6.85
C LEU A 55 -3.36 4.97 8.25
N ASN A 56 -4.29 4.84 9.19
CA ASN A 56 -4.01 4.22 10.48
C ASN A 56 -3.67 2.74 10.31
N ARG A 57 -2.97 2.17 11.28
CA ARG A 57 -2.70 0.73 11.31
C ARG A 57 -4.01 -0.04 11.35
N GLY A 58 -4.11 -1.12 10.60
CA GLY A 58 -5.31 -1.95 10.54
C GLY A 58 -5.51 -2.59 9.17
N VAL A 59 -6.68 -3.20 8.99
CA VAL A 59 -7.04 -3.95 7.78
C VAL A 59 -6.96 -3.06 6.53
N SER A 60 -7.51 -1.84 6.57
CA SER A 60 -7.53 -0.92 5.42
C SER A 60 -6.14 -0.56 4.93
N GLN A 61 -5.16 -0.39 5.84
CA GLN A 61 -3.78 -0.12 5.46
C GLN A 61 -3.16 -1.31 4.70
N ILE A 62 -3.44 -2.53 5.14
CA ILE A 62 -2.92 -3.75 4.50
C ILE A 62 -3.59 -3.95 3.14
N VAL A 63 -4.91 -3.79 3.06
CA VAL A 63 -5.68 -3.86 1.81
C VAL A 63 -5.17 -2.81 0.80
N GLY A 64 -5.00 -1.56 1.25
CA GLY A 64 -4.46 -0.48 0.41
C GLY A 64 -3.06 -0.79 -0.11
N THR A 65 -2.17 -1.27 0.78
CA THR A 65 -0.80 -1.66 0.42
C THR A 65 -0.80 -2.79 -0.62
N LEU A 66 -1.55 -3.85 -0.38
CA LEU A 66 -1.64 -4.98 -1.31
C LEU A 66 -2.28 -4.57 -2.63
N GLY A 67 -3.33 -3.74 -2.61
CA GLY A 67 -3.97 -3.23 -3.83
C GLY A 67 -3.00 -2.42 -4.69
N ILE A 68 -2.19 -1.55 -4.10
CA ILE A 68 -1.15 -0.79 -4.82
C ILE A 68 -0.15 -1.75 -5.49
N LEU A 69 0.33 -2.74 -4.76
CA LEU A 69 1.28 -3.72 -5.30
C LEU A 69 0.67 -4.57 -6.41
N ILE A 70 -0.58 -5.01 -6.25
CA ILE A 70 -1.32 -5.81 -7.24
C ILE A 70 -1.55 -5.01 -8.53
N ALA A 71 -1.83 -3.71 -8.44
CA ALA A 71 -1.93 -2.81 -9.59
C ALA A 71 -0.58 -2.56 -10.31
N GLY A 72 0.52 -3.09 -9.80
CA GLY A 72 1.87 -2.92 -10.36
C GLY A 72 2.52 -1.59 -10.01
N ALA A 73 1.98 -0.87 -9.03
CA ALA A 73 2.52 0.38 -8.49
C ALA A 73 3.38 0.11 -7.24
N GLY A 74 4.20 1.09 -6.86
CA GLY A 74 4.96 1.07 -5.63
C GLY A 74 4.30 1.91 -4.55
N TYR A 75 4.23 1.44 -3.30
CA TYR A 75 3.67 2.26 -2.23
C TYR A 75 4.73 3.10 -1.52
N VAL A 76 4.30 4.27 -1.02
CA VAL A 76 5.10 5.19 -0.21
C VAL A 76 4.36 5.45 1.09
N PRO A 77 4.82 4.91 2.24
CA PRO A 77 4.15 5.16 3.51
C PRO A 77 4.40 6.60 3.97
N VAL A 78 3.32 7.33 4.23
CA VAL A 78 3.33 8.66 4.83
C VAL A 78 2.46 8.63 6.07
N GLY A 79 3.04 8.92 7.23
CA GLY A 79 2.32 8.86 8.50
C GLY A 79 1.19 9.88 8.60
N THR A 80 0.12 9.53 9.31
CA THR A 80 -1.05 10.39 9.51
C THR A 80 -0.76 11.67 10.29
N ASN A 81 0.33 11.68 11.05
CA ASN A 81 0.82 12.83 11.82
C ASN A 81 2.00 13.56 11.14
N GLN A 82 2.23 13.30 9.85
CA GLN A 82 3.36 13.87 9.12
C GLN A 82 3.11 15.37 8.88
N PRO A 83 4.06 16.28 9.23
CA PRO A 83 3.94 17.70 8.90
C PRO A 83 3.79 17.93 7.39
N LEU A 84 2.87 18.85 6.99
CA LEU A 84 2.54 19.12 5.59
C LEU A 84 3.79 19.40 4.73
N LYS A 85 4.70 20.26 5.18
CA LYS A 85 5.96 20.58 4.45
C LYS A 85 6.77 19.33 4.11
N ARG A 86 6.82 18.35 5.03
CA ARG A 86 7.54 17.11 4.80
C ARG A 86 6.79 16.21 3.83
N ALA A 87 5.47 16.14 3.96
CA ALA A 87 4.63 15.43 3.01
C ALA A 87 4.79 16.01 1.60
N GLU A 88 4.67 17.32 1.41
CA GLU A 88 4.89 18.00 0.13
C GLU A 88 6.26 17.68 -0.49
N THR A 89 7.32 17.66 0.34
CA THR A 89 8.65 17.29 -0.15
C THR A 89 8.69 15.85 -0.65
N ILE A 90 8.05 14.91 0.06
CA ILE A 90 7.94 13.50 -0.34
C ILE A 90 7.18 13.38 -1.67
N TYR A 91 6.01 14.02 -1.77
CA TYR A 91 5.19 13.99 -2.98
C TYR A 91 5.94 14.56 -4.19
N LYS A 92 6.59 15.72 -4.01
CA LYS A 92 7.38 16.36 -5.07
C LYS A 92 8.56 15.50 -5.52
N ARG A 93 9.35 14.95 -4.59
CA ARG A 93 10.52 14.13 -4.91
C ARG A 93 10.16 12.78 -5.54
N GLY A 94 9.07 12.18 -5.10
CA GLY A 94 8.56 10.95 -5.66
C GLY A 94 7.74 11.13 -6.95
N ASN A 95 7.49 12.37 -7.39
CA ASN A 95 6.53 12.69 -8.46
C ASN A 95 5.17 11.99 -8.24
N ILE A 96 4.70 12.02 -6.99
CA ILE A 96 3.53 11.26 -6.55
C ILE A 96 2.27 12.07 -6.82
N LYS A 97 1.31 11.45 -7.49
CA LYS A 97 0.04 12.07 -7.90
C LYS A 97 -1.17 11.46 -7.19
N TYR A 98 -1.00 10.40 -6.45
CA TYR A 98 -2.09 9.62 -5.85
C TYR A 98 -1.81 9.34 -4.38
N VAL A 99 -2.86 9.40 -3.57
CA VAL A 99 -2.85 8.97 -2.18
C VAL A 99 -4.03 8.06 -1.88
N VAL A 100 -3.75 6.96 -1.20
CA VAL A 100 -4.76 6.10 -0.58
C VAL A 100 -4.93 6.51 0.86
N THR A 101 -6.14 6.87 1.24
CA THR A 101 -6.52 7.27 2.60
C THR A 101 -7.96 6.87 2.92
N SER A 102 -8.48 7.27 4.07
CA SER A 102 -9.88 7.09 4.46
C SER A 102 -10.60 8.44 4.60
N ARG A 103 -11.92 8.42 4.46
CA ARG A 103 -12.75 9.62 4.65
C ARG A 103 -12.63 10.20 6.06
N THR A 104 -12.43 9.35 7.05
CA THR A 104 -12.23 9.78 8.46
C THR A 104 -10.92 10.52 8.71
N LEU A 105 -9.94 10.36 7.82
CA LEU A 105 -8.63 11.00 7.93
C LEU A 105 -8.52 12.27 7.08
N VAL A 106 -9.24 12.36 5.97
CA VAL A 106 -9.10 13.49 5.03
C VAL A 106 -9.44 14.84 5.68
N ASP A 107 -10.36 14.88 6.62
CA ASP A 107 -10.72 16.09 7.34
C ASP A 107 -9.69 16.51 8.41
N LYS A 108 -8.75 15.62 8.71
CA LYS A 108 -7.73 15.81 9.76
C LYS A 108 -6.31 16.00 9.21
N ILE A 109 -6.12 15.73 7.92
CA ILE A 109 -4.80 15.71 7.28
C ILE A 109 -4.85 16.60 6.04
N GLU A 110 -3.92 17.54 5.94
CA GLU A 110 -3.74 18.33 4.74
C GLU A 110 -2.92 17.54 3.70
N PHE A 111 -3.44 17.48 2.49
CA PHE A 111 -2.75 16.88 1.33
C PHE A 111 -2.35 17.97 0.33
N PRO A 112 -1.28 17.77 -0.46
CA PRO A 112 -0.93 18.67 -1.55
C PRO A 112 -2.09 18.80 -2.56
N LYS A 113 -2.32 20.01 -3.09
CA LYS A 113 -3.50 20.32 -3.92
C LYS A 113 -3.59 19.51 -5.22
N ASP A 114 -2.44 19.12 -5.77
CA ASP A 114 -2.36 18.43 -7.07
C ASP A 114 -2.41 16.90 -6.95
N VAL A 115 -2.77 16.38 -5.77
CA VAL A 115 -2.81 14.95 -5.50
C VAL A 115 -4.25 14.43 -5.54
N LYS A 116 -4.48 13.38 -6.33
CA LYS A 116 -5.77 12.70 -6.37
C LYS A 116 -5.92 11.79 -5.16
N ILE A 117 -6.96 12.03 -4.38
CA ILE A 117 -7.30 11.23 -3.19
C ILE A 117 -8.15 10.03 -3.63
N ILE A 118 -7.79 8.84 -3.15
CA ILE A 118 -8.49 7.58 -3.37
C ILE A 118 -8.86 7.03 -1.99
N TYR A 119 -10.15 6.84 -1.76
CA TYR A 119 -10.65 6.40 -0.46
C TYR A 119 -10.79 4.89 -0.40
N THR A 120 -10.36 4.29 0.70
CA THR A 120 -10.52 2.86 0.93
C THR A 120 -11.98 2.43 1.01
N GLU A 121 -12.88 3.34 1.35
CA GLU A 121 -14.33 3.13 1.41
C GLU A 121 -15.00 3.08 0.02
N ASP A 122 -14.31 3.50 -1.04
CA ASP A 122 -14.84 3.47 -2.41
C ASP A 122 -14.58 2.13 -3.13
N ILE A 123 -14.03 1.16 -2.42
CA ILE A 123 -13.91 -0.21 -2.93
C ILE A 123 -15.29 -0.74 -3.27
N GLN A 124 -15.48 -1.18 -4.51
CA GLN A 124 -16.75 -1.71 -5.00
C GLN A 124 -16.71 -3.24 -5.00
N ILE A 125 -17.59 -3.83 -4.19
CA ILE A 125 -17.80 -5.28 -4.16
C ILE A 125 -18.12 -5.78 -5.58
N CYS A 126 -17.54 -6.89 -5.98
CA CYS A 126 -17.71 -7.53 -7.30
C CYS A 126 -17.03 -6.82 -8.49
N LYS A 127 -16.19 -5.81 -8.26
CA LYS A 127 -15.32 -5.23 -9.29
C LYS A 127 -13.86 -5.39 -8.89
N SER A 128 -13.18 -6.32 -9.51
CA SER A 128 -11.78 -6.64 -9.26
C SER A 128 -11.00 -6.82 -10.56
N ILE A 129 -9.69 -6.86 -10.44
CA ILE A 129 -8.84 -7.27 -11.55
C ILE A 129 -8.60 -8.78 -11.50
N ASP A 130 -8.43 -9.42 -12.65
CA ASP A 130 -8.28 -10.87 -12.71
C ASP A 130 -6.89 -11.35 -12.28
N LYS A 131 -5.86 -10.50 -12.44
CA LYS A 131 -4.48 -10.88 -12.22
C LYS A 131 -3.63 -9.71 -11.73
N SER A 132 -2.72 -10.01 -10.79
CA SER A 132 -1.70 -9.05 -10.33
C SER A 132 -0.75 -8.65 -11.47
N LYS A 133 -0.46 -7.35 -11.56
CA LYS A 133 0.53 -6.75 -12.46
C LYS A 133 1.92 -6.62 -11.84
N ALA A 134 2.10 -7.01 -10.58
CA ALA A 134 3.38 -6.96 -9.90
C ALA A 134 4.45 -7.79 -10.62
N LYS A 135 5.65 -7.21 -10.81
CA LYS A 135 6.81 -7.89 -11.37
C LYS A 135 8.01 -7.76 -10.43
N SER A 136 8.92 -8.72 -10.49
CA SER A 136 10.06 -8.80 -9.56
C SER A 136 10.99 -7.57 -9.61
N ASP A 137 11.11 -6.94 -10.79
CA ASP A 137 11.93 -5.74 -11.03
C ASP A 137 11.21 -4.42 -10.73
N TYR A 138 9.88 -4.45 -10.49
CA TYR A 138 9.11 -3.25 -10.14
C TYR A 138 9.43 -2.82 -8.70
N THR A 139 9.27 -1.51 -8.46
CA THR A 139 9.36 -0.95 -7.12
C THR A 139 8.21 -1.48 -6.27
N ALA A 140 8.54 -2.13 -5.15
CA ALA A 140 7.56 -2.51 -4.16
C ALA A 140 7.21 -1.31 -3.27
N TYR A 141 8.25 -0.64 -2.75
CA TYR A 141 8.02 0.54 -1.91
C TYR A 141 9.22 1.50 -1.91
N VAL A 142 8.93 2.74 -1.49
CA VAL A 142 9.94 3.76 -1.23
C VAL A 142 9.75 4.29 0.19
N ILE A 143 10.79 4.19 1.01
CA ILE A 143 10.80 4.77 2.36
C ILE A 143 11.64 6.04 2.35
N PHE A 144 11.03 7.16 2.74
CA PHE A 144 11.74 8.43 2.88
C PHE A 144 12.33 8.56 4.28
N THR A 145 13.65 8.62 4.34
CA THR A 145 14.41 8.83 5.58
C THR A 145 14.86 10.28 5.70
N SER A 146 15.11 10.75 6.92
CA SER A 146 15.78 12.05 7.17
C SER A 146 17.22 11.95 6.68
N GLY A 147 17.55 12.63 5.57
CA GLY A 147 18.93 12.71 5.09
C GLY A 147 19.81 13.53 6.04
N SER A 148 21.12 13.27 6.05
CA SER A 148 22.11 14.05 6.78
C SER A 148 22.13 15.55 6.40
N THR A 149 21.57 15.89 5.24
CA THR A 149 21.41 17.25 4.71
C THR A 149 20.08 17.91 5.09
N GLY A 150 19.27 17.28 5.97
CA GLY A 150 17.94 17.76 6.39
C GLY A 150 16.82 17.46 5.41
N GLU A 151 17.12 17.09 4.17
CA GLU A 151 16.10 16.77 3.18
C GLU A 151 15.82 15.26 3.08
N PRO A 152 14.53 14.85 2.97
CA PRO A 152 14.15 13.45 2.87
C PRO A 152 14.79 12.77 1.65
N LYS A 153 15.44 11.61 1.84
CA LYS A 153 15.93 10.76 0.77
C LYS A 153 15.08 9.51 0.65
N GLY A 154 14.63 9.18 -0.57
CA GLY A 154 13.85 7.98 -0.85
C GLY A 154 14.74 6.76 -1.07
N VAL A 155 14.56 5.73 -0.25
CA VAL A 155 15.18 4.41 -0.44
C VAL A 155 14.21 3.54 -1.20
N VAL A 156 14.57 3.18 -2.43
CA VAL A 156 13.74 2.38 -3.34
C VAL A 156 14.01 0.90 -3.13
N ILE A 157 12.97 0.13 -2.86
CA ILE A 157 13.05 -1.34 -2.69
C ILE A 157 12.19 -2.00 -3.76
N LYS A 158 12.79 -2.91 -4.52
CA LYS A 158 12.09 -3.72 -5.53
C LYS A 158 11.43 -4.95 -4.90
N HIS A 159 10.42 -5.53 -5.57
CA HIS A 159 9.77 -6.75 -5.12
C HIS A 159 10.76 -7.90 -4.86
N ALA A 160 11.73 -8.12 -5.75
CA ALA A 160 12.76 -9.15 -5.57
C ALA A 160 13.54 -8.95 -4.26
N ASN A 161 13.96 -7.70 -3.96
CA ASN A 161 14.71 -7.40 -2.74
C ASN A 161 13.86 -7.62 -1.47
N ALA A 162 12.61 -7.16 -1.48
CA ALA A 162 11.68 -7.35 -0.37
C ALA A 162 11.43 -8.84 -0.11
N CYS A 163 11.17 -9.63 -1.17
CA CYS A 163 10.97 -11.08 -1.07
C CYS A 163 12.21 -11.79 -0.51
N ASN A 164 13.40 -11.47 -1.00
CA ASN A 164 14.65 -12.07 -0.51
C ASN A 164 14.84 -11.80 0.99
N THR A 165 14.59 -10.58 1.45
CA THR A 165 14.69 -10.23 2.86
C THR A 165 13.71 -11.03 3.72
N ILE A 166 12.44 -11.14 3.27
CA ILE A 166 11.41 -11.90 4.00
C ILE A 166 11.76 -13.40 4.05
N VAL A 167 12.23 -13.98 2.94
CA VAL A 167 12.63 -15.39 2.87
C VAL A 167 13.82 -15.64 3.79
N ASP A 168 14.84 -14.79 3.77
CA ASP A 168 16.03 -14.90 4.61
C ASP A 168 15.66 -14.85 6.11
N ILE A 169 14.86 -13.86 6.52
CA ILE A 169 14.37 -13.75 7.90
C ILE A 169 13.61 -15.01 8.31
N ASN A 170 12.65 -15.45 7.51
CA ASN A 170 11.85 -16.64 7.83
C ASN A 170 12.66 -17.93 7.86
N SER A 171 13.78 -18.01 7.14
CA SER A 171 14.66 -19.17 7.18
C SER A 171 15.57 -19.20 8.40
N ARG A 172 15.96 -18.04 8.93
CA ARG A 172 16.86 -17.90 10.08
C ARG A 172 16.16 -18.02 11.43
N TYR A 173 14.90 -17.59 11.51
CA TYR A 173 14.15 -17.47 12.77
C TYR A 173 12.94 -18.41 12.82
N LYS A 174 13.12 -19.63 12.32
CA LYS A 174 12.14 -20.72 12.44
C LYS A 174 12.12 -21.30 13.84
#